data_98b3994e88f09da4969ad2783a09152b
#
_entry.id   98b3994e88f09da4969ad2783a09152b
#
_cell.length_a   1.000
_cell.length_b   1.000
_cell.length_c   1.000
_cell.angle_alpha   90.00
_cell.angle_beta   90.00
_cell.angle_gamma   90.00
#
_symmetry.space_group_name_H-M   'P 1'
#
loop_
_entity.id
_entity.type
_entity.pdbx_description
1 polymer ?
#
loop_
_entity_poly.entity_id
_entity_poly.type
_entity_poly.pdbx_seq_one_letter_code
_entity_poly.pdbx_strand_id
1 'polypeptide(L)'
;LLNMWSSKDASFVDYESLSTSDDRGWSFNVPAAAQDLQLALAYNDPKSTPGAGTHLVNDLDLSVKDPSGTWTHLSDDLNNLRMLNFSSPTAGTWEVHVVGTSVPDGPQFFSLALNADYSLTNLTLDADFDGVEDDDDDCPLTFGNSTNDRVGCIDTDGDGYSNPDGVWTTANGADALISVKTQWVDQDGDGYGDNPAPAFQPDGCTITAGTSTTDRFGCPDADSDGYSDPDGGWTIASGADSCPTVVGISIVDRNGCPDEDSDGVSDPDPSGTNGSVWTVANGADAYLGDSSQWIDTDGDTYGDNPPPATTGDSCPATSGTSTLDRYGCTDTDSDGWSDPDGSWTIANGADAF
;
A
#
# COMPACT_ATOMS: atom_id res chain seq x y z
N LEU A 1 47.06 25.81 -23.72
CA LEU A 1 47.54 24.53 -23.17
C LEU A 1 48.89 24.66 -22.45
N LEU A 2 49.91 25.26 -23.07
CA LEU A 2 51.23 25.41 -22.45
C LEU A 2 51.22 26.20 -21.14
N ASN A 3 50.37 27.15 -20.95
CA ASN A 3 50.27 27.93 -19.71
C ASN A 3 49.57 27.23 -18.57
N MET A 4 48.61 26.38 -18.85
CA MET A 4 47.91 25.59 -17.82
C MET A 4 48.80 24.48 -17.24
N TRP A 5 49.64 23.82 -18.07
CA TRP A 5 50.55 22.76 -17.63
C TRP A 5 51.78 23.28 -16.85
N SER A 6 52.04 24.57 -16.87
CA SER A 6 53.18 25.18 -16.15
C SER A 6 52.85 25.72 -14.77
N SER A 7 51.56 25.79 -14.38
CA SER A 7 51.16 26.26 -13.07
C SER A 7 51.25 25.13 -12.02
N LYS A 8 51.93 25.40 -10.92
CA LYS A 8 51.98 24.50 -9.77
C LYS A 8 50.63 24.30 -9.08
N ASP A 9 49.68 25.11 -9.46
CA ASP A 9 48.45 25.33 -8.72
C ASP A 9 47.22 25.06 -9.62
N ALA A 10 47.29 24.09 -10.54
CA ALA A 10 46.18 23.68 -11.37
C ALA A 10 45.34 22.59 -10.70
N SER A 11 44.04 22.67 -10.78
CA SER A 11 43.16 21.57 -10.42
C SER A 11 42.85 20.67 -11.61
N PHE A 12 42.77 19.37 -11.36
CA PHE A 12 42.52 18.37 -12.36
C PHE A 12 41.44 17.39 -11.92
N VAL A 13 40.60 17.00 -12.87
CA VAL A 13 39.83 15.76 -12.85
C VAL A 13 40.40 14.84 -13.92
N ASP A 14 40.76 13.64 -13.57
CA ASP A 14 41.40 12.69 -14.50
C ASP A 14 40.81 11.29 -14.34
N TYR A 15 40.76 10.55 -15.43
CA TYR A 15 40.21 9.19 -15.50
C TYR A 15 38.71 9.06 -15.24
N GLU A 16 37.92 10.14 -15.26
CA GLU A 16 36.48 10.06 -15.33
C GLU A 16 36.02 9.65 -16.73
N SER A 17 34.86 9.00 -16.81
CA SER A 17 34.32 8.54 -18.08
C SER A 17 32.81 8.80 -18.19
N LEU A 18 32.33 8.97 -19.43
CA LEU A 18 30.95 9.23 -19.75
C LEU A 18 30.47 8.32 -20.88
N SER A 19 29.22 7.92 -20.83
CA SER A 19 28.44 7.37 -21.91
C SER A 19 27.56 8.47 -22.57
N THR A 20 26.81 8.14 -23.60
CA THR A 20 25.87 9.07 -24.20
C THR A 20 24.78 9.48 -23.21
N SER A 21 24.55 10.76 -23.07
CA SER A 21 23.61 11.42 -22.14
C SER A 21 24.06 11.50 -20.67
N ASP A 22 25.22 10.95 -20.32
CA ASP A 22 25.78 11.16 -18.99
C ASP A 22 26.24 12.61 -18.82
N ASP A 23 26.11 13.15 -17.62
CA ASP A 23 26.63 14.44 -17.18
C ASP A 23 27.47 14.25 -15.92
N ARG A 24 28.64 14.88 -15.85
CA ARG A 24 29.49 14.93 -14.64
C ARG A 24 29.81 16.37 -14.33
N GLY A 25 29.51 16.81 -13.10
CA GLY A 25 29.64 18.18 -12.66
C GLY A 25 30.54 18.35 -11.44
N TRP A 26 31.18 19.49 -11.32
CA TRP A 26 31.96 19.90 -10.17
C TRP A 26 31.67 21.35 -9.83
N SER A 27 31.54 21.65 -8.54
CA SER A 27 31.53 23.02 -8.03
C SER A 27 32.90 23.44 -7.52
N PHE A 28 33.22 24.70 -7.66
CA PHE A 28 34.44 25.30 -7.15
C PHE A 28 34.23 26.78 -6.84
N ASN A 29 35.05 27.33 -5.94
CA ASN A 29 34.92 28.72 -5.54
C ASN A 29 36.01 29.60 -6.16
N VAL A 30 35.62 30.61 -6.93
CA VAL A 30 36.53 31.60 -7.54
C VAL A 30 36.66 32.81 -6.58
N PRO A 31 37.89 33.12 -6.10
CA PRO A 31 38.11 34.21 -5.19
C PRO A 31 38.01 35.57 -5.90
N ALA A 32 37.69 36.62 -5.14
CA ALA A 32 37.56 38.00 -5.67
C ALA A 32 38.86 38.56 -6.30
N ALA A 33 40.01 37.98 -6.03
CA ALA A 33 41.29 38.37 -6.58
C ALA A 33 41.66 37.65 -7.89
N ALA A 34 40.82 36.75 -8.37
CA ALA A 34 41.07 36.02 -9.60
C ALA A 34 41.11 36.97 -10.82
N GLN A 35 42.18 36.86 -11.63
CA GLN A 35 42.36 37.70 -12.81
C GLN A 35 41.77 37.04 -14.05
N ASP A 36 41.86 35.72 -14.12
CA ASP A 36 41.32 34.86 -15.17
C ASP A 36 40.91 33.52 -14.63
N LEU A 37 39.96 32.89 -15.29
CA LEU A 37 39.56 31.49 -15.09
C LEU A 37 39.63 30.79 -16.44
N GLN A 38 40.46 29.76 -16.54
CA GLN A 38 40.64 28.98 -17.75
C GLN A 38 40.30 27.52 -17.44
N LEU A 39 39.48 26.94 -18.29
CA LEU A 39 39.11 25.54 -18.23
C LEU A 39 39.50 24.83 -19.54
N ALA A 40 39.98 23.63 -19.46
CA ALA A 40 40.25 22.78 -20.62
C ALA A 40 39.78 21.35 -20.39
N LEU A 41 38.90 20.88 -21.25
CA LEU A 41 38.48 19.50 -21.38
C LEU A 41 39.28 18.88 -22.54
N ALA A 42 39.89 17.70 -22.32
CA ALA A 42 40.56 16.96 -23.35
C ALA A 42 40.29 15.46 -23.19
N TYR A 43 40.12 14.76 -24.30
CA TYR A 43 39.92 13.32 -24.30
C TYR A 43 40.59 12.67 -25.51
N ASN A 44 40.82 11.37 -25.43
CA ASN A 44 41.42 10.59 -26.49
C ASN A 44 40.29 9.90 -27.28
N ASP A 45 39.84 10.58 -28.36
CA ASP A 45 38.77 10.10 -29.20
C ASP A 45 39.16 8.82 -29.94
N PRO A 46 38.26 7.83 -30.10
CA PRO A 46 38.48 6.66 -30.91
C PRO A 46 38.76 7.01 -32.40
N LYS A 47 39.42 6.12 -33.08
CA LYS A 47 39.73 6.32 -34.51
C LYS A 47 38.47 6.31 -35.37
N SER A 48 38.26 7.31 -36.18
CA SER A 48 37.16 7.36 -37.14
C SER A 48 37.38 6.45 -38.34
N THR A 49 36.31 6.21 -39.10
CA THR A 49 36.38 5.49 -40.40
C THR A 49 37.06 6.34 -41.44
N PRO A 50 38.03 5.79 -42.22
CA PRO A 50 38.67 6.52 -43.30
C PRO A 50 37.65 7.05 -44.32
N GLY A 51 37.69 8.36 -44.57
CA GLY A 51 36.77 9.06 -45.50
C GLY A 51 35.46 9.53 -44.86
N ALA A 52 35.32 9.47 -43.55
CA ALA A 52 34.22 10.08 -42.84
C ALA A 52 34.19 11.61 -43.02
N GLY A 53 33.03 12.19 -43.11
CA GLY A 53 32.86 13.66 -43.22
C GLY A 53 33.19 14.37 -41.88
N THR A 54 32.92 13.71 -40.75
CA THR A 54 33.32 14.13 -39.42
C THR A 54 34.28 13.08 -38.85
N HIS A 55 35.35 13.49 -38.24
CA HIS A 55 36.36 12.60 -37.69
C HIS A 55 36.23 12.38 -36.21
N LEU A 56 35.48 13.21 -35.47
CA LEU A 56 35.12 13.00 -34.12
C LEU A 56 34.13 11.83 -34.01
N VAL A 57 34.45 10.82 -33.22
CA VAL A 57 33.61 9.64 -32.96
C VAL A 57 32.77 9.85 -31.70
N ASN A 58 33.41 10.18 -30.60
CA ASN A 58 32.75 10.52 -29.36
C ASN A 58 32.78 12.04 -29.14
N ASP A 59 31.64 12.60 -28.80
CA ASP A 59 31.48 14.04 -28.60
C ASP A 59 31.14 14.31 -27.10
N LEU A 60 32.07 15.01 -26.42
CA LEU A 60 31.91 15.50 -25.09
C LEU A 60 31.86 17.04 -25.12
N ASP A 61 30.84 17.62 -24.50
CA ASP A 61 30.67 19.05 -24.37
C ASP A 61 31.09 19.56 -22.99
N LEU A 62 31.49 20.83 -22.93
CA LEU A 62 31.89 21.53 -21.73
C LEU A 62 30.90 22.66 -21.44
N SER A 63 30.32 22.67 -20.26
CA SER A 63 29.41 23.73 -19.80
C SER A 63 29.90 24.31 -18.48
N VAL A 64 29.73 25.61 -18.30
CA VAL A 64 30.13 26.32 -17.08
C VAL A 64 29.03 27.26 -16.66
N LYS A 65 28.68 27.26 -15.39
CA LYS A 65 27.69 28.15 -14.78
C LYS A 65 28.39 29.11 -13.83
N ASP A 66 28.13 30.39 -14.00
CA ASP A 66 28.69 31.46 -13.12
C ASP A 66 27.85 31.63 -11.84
N PRO A 67 28.35 32.40 -10.84
CA PRO A 67 27.62 32.64 -9.60
C PRO A 67 26.30 33.40 -9.77
N SER A 68 26.04 34.00 -10.93
CA SER A 68 24.74 34.63 -11.25
C SER A 68 23.71 33.62 -11.79
N GLY A 69 24.12 32.40 -12.03
CA GLY A 69 23.28 31.35 -12.65
C GLY A 69 23.34 31.32 -14.19
N THR A 70 24.26 32.11 -14.81
CA THR A 70 24.39 32.15 -16.27
C THR A 70 25.25 31.00 -16.78
N TRP A 71 24.70 30.22 -17.73
CA TRP A 71 25.41 29.12 -18.38
C TRP A 71 26.21 29.61 -19.60
N THR A 72 27.41 29.09 -19.75
CA THR A 72 28.23 29.17 -20.95
C THR A 72 28.47 27.74 -21.44
N HIS A 73 27.99 27.42 -22.64
CA HIS A 73 28.14 26.11 -23.27
C HIS A 73 29.15 26.17 -24.41
N LEU A 74 30.03 25.17 -24.47
CA LEU A 74 30.98 24.99 -25.55
C LEU A 74 30.80 23.61 -26.15
N SER A 75 30.19 23.57 -27.31
CA SER A 75 29.98 22.38 -28.17
C SER A 75 30.84 22.51 -29.43
N ASP A 76 31.50 21.41 -29.81
CA ASP A 76 32.34 21.36 -31.01
C ASP A 76 32.43 19.90 -31.54
N ASP A 77 31.71 19.59 -32.56
CA ASP A 77 31.60 18.27 -33.22
C ASP A 77 32.84 17.89 -34.09
N LEU A 78 33.90 18.70 -34.02
CA LEU A 78 35.10 18.47 -34.85
C LEU A 78 36.33 18.15 -34.05
N ASN A 79 36.41 18.61 -32.78
CA ASN A 79 37.61 18.49 -31.98
C ASN A 79 37.34 17.78 -30.63
N ASN A 80 38.32 17.07 -30.13
CA ASN A 80 38.33 16.42 -28.82
C ASN A 80 38.96 17.30 -27.72
N LEU A 81 38.99 18.61 -27.91
CA LEU A 81 39.52 19.62 -27.00
C LEU A 81 38.49 20.76 -26.87
N ARG A 82 38.12 21.09 -25.63
CA ARG A 82 37.29 22.26 -25.30
C ARG A 82 38.09 23.19 -24.42
N MET A 83 38.01 24.49 -24.66
CA MET A 83 38.70 25.50 -23.84
C MET A 83 37.80 26.72 -23.63
N LEU A 84 37.58 27.05 -22.37
CA LEU A 84 36.89 28.29 -21.95
C LEU A 84 37.87 29.23 -21.22
N ASN A 85 37.71 30.52 -21.41
CA ASN A 85 38.49 31.55 -20.75
C ASN A 85 37.59 32.73 -20.35
N PHE A 86 37.56 33.03 -19.06
CA PHE A 86 36.84 34.14 -18.46
C PHE A 86 37.85 35.15 -17.91
N SER A 87 37.90 36.32 -18.50
CA SER A 87 38.72 37.46 -18.01
C SER A 87 37.97 38.14 -16.87
N SER A 88 38.64 38.31 -15.72
CA SER A 88 38.05 38.90 -14.51
C SER A 88 36.75 38.19 -14.08
N PRO A 89 36.81 36.88 -13.77
CA PRO A 89 35.64 36.12 -13.41
C PRO A 89 35.00 36.65 -12.15
N THR A 90 33.68 36.58 -12.05
CA THR A 90 32.91 36.96 -10.87
C THR A 90 33.28 36.03 -9.69
N ALA A 91 33.56 36.63 -8.53
CA ALA A 91 33.81 35.87 -7.32
C ALA A 91 32.57 35.11 -6.85
N GLY A 92 32.77 33.87 -6.38
CA GLY A 92 31.69 33.04 -5.87
C GLY A 92 31.78 31.60 -6.39
N THR A 93 30.72 30.86 -6.15
CA THR A 93 30.66 29.45 -6.57
C THR A 93 30.33 29.33 -8.05
N TRP A 94 31.18 28.62 -8.77
CA TRP A 94 31.02 28.23 -10.18
C TRP A 94 30.75 26.76 -10.26
N GLU A 95 30.08 26.33 -11.32
CA GLU A 95 29.88 24.92 -11.64
C GLU A 95 30.47 24.64 -13.01
N VAL A 96 31.08 23.50 -13.19
CA VAL A 96 31.58 23.00 -14.49
C VAL A 96 31.02 21.61 -14.75
N HIS A 97 30.49 21.41 -15.94
CA HIS A 97 29.90 20.14 -16.36
C HIS A 97 30.56 19.64 -17.64
N VAL A 98 30.78 18.33 -17.70
CA VAL A 98 31.17 17.62 -18.90
C VAL A 98 30.04 16.66 -19.29
N VAL A 99 29.52 16.81 -20.49
CA VAL A 99 28.33 16.08 -20.97
C VAL A 99 28.73 15.17 -22.12
N GLY A 100 28.32 13.91 -22.07
CA GLY A 100 28.45 12.94 -23.16
C GLY A 100 27.36 13.15 -24.21
N THR A 101 27.53 14.13 -25.11
CA THR A 101 26.50 14.48 -26.11
C THR A 101 26.27 13.33 -27.09
N SER A 102 27.34 12.67 -27.52
CA SER A 102 27.26 11.47 -28.37
C SER A 102 28.48 10.61 -28.13
N VAL A 103 28.34 9.45 -27.54
CA VAL A 103 29.43 8.53 -27.16
C VAL A 103 29.12 7.13 -27.73
N PRO A 104 29.13 6.96 -29.07
CA PRO A 104 28.77 5.67 -29.70
C PRO A 104 29.84 4.60 -29.50
N ASP A 105 31.09 4.94 -29.18
CA ASP A 105 32.19 4.00 -28.88
C ASP A 105 32.76 4.32 -27.47
N GLY A 106 31.95 4.03 -26.46
CA GLY A 106 32.23 4.42 -25.09
C GLY A 106 32.35 3.27 -24.09
N PRO A 107 32.52 3.58 -22.81
CA PRO A 107 32.56 4.94 -22.24
C PRO A 107 33.81 5.73 -22.62
N GLN A 108 33.69 7.04 -22.82
CA GLN A 108 34.76 7.95 -23.18
C GLN A 108 35.43 8.51 -21.92
N PHE A 109 36.71 8.17 -21.73
CA PHE A 109 37.55 8.78 -20.69
C PHE A 109 37.98 10.19 -21.07
N PHE A 110 38.04 11.08 -20.09
CA PHE A 110 38.43 12.47 -20.29
C PHE A 110 39.30 13.00 -19.13
N SER A 111 39.89 14.16 -19.37
CA SER A 111 40.58 14.95 -18.35
C SER A 111 40.07 16.41 -18.42
N LEU A 112 39.74 16.98 -17.28
CA LEU A 112 39.36 18.38 -17.11
C LEU A 112 40.44 19.09 -16.28
N ALA A 113 40.89 20.24 -16.72
CA ALA A 113 41.89 21.05 -16.03
C ALA A 113 41.44 22.50 -15.86
N LEU A 114 41.72 23.06 -14.68
CA LEU A 114 41.52 24.47 -14.35
C LEU A 114 42.86 25.13 -14.06
N ASN A 115 43.03 26.42 -14.42
CA ASN A 115 44.30 27.15 -14.35
C ASN A 115 44.75 27.58 -12.93
N ALA A 116 43.99 27.26 -11.88
CA ALA A 116 44.30 27.56 -10.49
C ALA A 116 43.93 26.38 -9.59
N ASP A 117 44.47 26.34 -8.37
CA ASP A 117 44.15 25.37 -7.35
C ASP A 117 42.77 25.67 -6.74
N TYR A 118 41.74 25.26 -7.43
CA TYR A 118 40.37 25.28 -6.94
C TYR A 118 40.03 23.91 -6.31
N SER A 119 39.51 23.90 -5.09
CA SER A 119 38.94 22.70 -4.51
C SER A 119 37.69 22.31 -5.28
N LEU A 120 37.82 21.33 -6.17
CA LEU A 120 36.72 20.77 -6.92
C LEU A 120 35.90 19.86 -6.01
N THR A 121 34.64 20.15 -5.87
CA THR A 121 33.66 19.32 -5.17
C THR A 121 32.76 18.68 -6.20
N ASN A 122 32.70 17.37 -6.23
CA ASN A 122 31.80 16.63 -7.12
C ASN A 122 30.37 17.16 -6.91
N LEU A 123 29.73 17.55 -7.97
CA LEU A 123 28.29 17.78 -7.96
C LEU A 123 27.68 16.40 -8.18
N THR A 124 27.08 15.93 -7.16
CA THR A 124 26.23 14.77 -7.25
C THR A 124 25.04 15.13 -8.13
N LEU A 125 24.88 14.41 -9.22
CA LEU A 125 23.70 14.58 -10.09
C LEU A 125 22.51 13.95 -9.38
N ASP A 126 21.43 14.69 -9.39
CA ASP A 126 20.10 14.26 -8.99
C ASP A 126 19.19 14.73 -10.15
N ALA A 127 18.98 13.84 -11.11
CA ALA A 127 18.40 14.19 -12.41
C ALA A 127 16.90 14.43 -12.35
N ASP A 128 16.22 13.79 -11.41
CA ASP A 128 14.77 13.91 -11.21
C ASP A 128 14.38 14.79 -10.01
N PHE A 129 15.38 15.21 -9.23
CA PHE A 129 15.23 16.14 -8.08
C PHE A 129 14.43 15.56 -6.91
N ASP A 130 14.55 14.28 -6.64
CA ASP A 130 13.90 13.64 -5.51
C ASP A 130 14.73 13.66 -4.21
N GLY A 131 15.99 14.09 -4.30
CA GLY A 131 16.92 14.20 -3.19
C GLY A 131 17.84 13.00 -3.01
N VAL A 132 17.76 11.99 -3.90
CA VAL A 132 18.69 10.89 -4.02
C VAL A 132 19.64 11.17 -5.18
N GLU A 133 20.93 10.93 -4.99
CA GLU A 133 21.91 11.12 -6.05
C GLU A 133 21.81 10.00 -7.09
N ASP A 134 21.96 10.32 -8.38
CA ASP A 134 21.83 9.34 -9.49
C ASP A 134 22.64 8.05 -9.27
N ASP A 135 23.82 8.15 -8.61
CA ASP A 135 24.71 7.01 -8.34
C ASP A 135 24.17 6.11 -7.20
N ASP A 136 23.31 6.64 -6.35
CA ASP A 136 22.69 5.95 -5.22
C ASP A 136 21.18 5.71 -5.47
N ASP A 137 20.66 6.16 -6.61
CA ASP A 137 19.26 6.08 -7.01
C ASP A 137 19.01 4.89 -7.96
N ASP A 138 18.10 4.02 -7.58
CA ASP A 138 17.68 2.89 -8.41
C ASP A 138 16.74 3.32 -9.56
N CYS A 139 16.21 4.56 -9.51
CA CYS A 139 15.32 5.15 -10.51
C CYS A 139 15.71 6.56 -10.96
N PRO A 140 16.97 6.84 -11.36
CA PRO A 140 17.58 8.17 -11.45
C PRO A 140 16.96 9.16 -12.45
N LEU A 141 15.88 8.83 -13.11
CA LEU A 141 15.12 9.68 -14.04
C LEU A 141 13.64 9.75 -13.68
N THR A 142 13.24 9.20 -12.53
CA THR A 142 11.84 9.08 -12.13
C THR A 142 11.70 9.41 -10.67
N PHE A 143 11.36 10.64 -10.35
CA PHE A 143 11.14 11.12 -8.98
C PHE A 143 10.42 10.09 -8.11
N GLY A 144 11.02 9.71 -6.98
CA GLY A 144 10.49 8.74 -6.04
C GLY A 144 10.89 9.02 -4.59
N ASN A 145 10.43 8.18 -3.70
CA ASN A 145 10.67 8.33 -2.26
C ASN A 145 10.80 7.01 -1.51
N SER A 146 10.91 5.90 -2.22
CA SER A 146 11.15 4.58 -1.63
C SER A 146 12.53 4.47 -1.00
N THR A 147 12.65 3.67 0.06
CA THR A 147 13.87 3.58 0.87
C THR A 147 14.22 2.17 1.35
N ASN A 148 13.30 1.21 1.23
CA ASN A 148 13.44 -0.11 1.84
C ASN A 148 13.88 -1.20 0.87
N ASP A 149 13.43 -1.14 -0.38
CA ASP A 149 13.73 -2.12 -1.43
C ASP A 149 14.63 -1.53 -2.53
N ARG A 150 14.15 -0.51 -3.22
CA ARG A 150 14.91 0.33 -4.16
C ARG A 150 14.84 1.77 -3.69
N VAL A 151 15.97 2.43 -3.67
CA VAL A 151 16.05 3.84 -3.25
C VAL A 151 15.66 4.74 -4.40
N GLY A 152 14.93 5.83 -4.13
CA GLY A 152 14.59 6.85 -5.14
C GLY A 152 13.50 6.44 -6.14
N CYS A 153 12.85 5.30 -5.97
CA CYS A 153 11.77 4.88 -6.87
C CYS A 153 10.39 5.32 -6.37
N ILE A 154 9.38 5.26 -7.26
CA ILE A 154 8.01 5.65 -6.89
C ILE A 154 7.50 4.75 -5.77
N ASP A 155 7.03 5.38 -4.70
CA ASP A 155 6.33 4.79 -3.57
C ASP A 155 5.07 5.63 -3.32
N THR A 156 3.91 5.07 -3.62
CA THR A 156 2.67 5.84 -3.67
C THR A 156 2.09 6.14 -2.30
N ASP A 157 2.20 5.22 -1.35
CA ASP A 157 1.62 5.38 -0.01
C ASP A 157 2.63 5.79 1.06
N GLY A 158 3.92 5.75 0.73
CA GLY A 158 4.99 6.23 1.59
C GLY A 158 5.35 5.24 2.70
N ASP A 159 5.31 3.94 2.42
CA ASP A 159 5.73 2.89 3.37
C ASP A 159 7.23 2.53 3.24
N GLY A 160 7.85 3.02 2.20
CA GLY A 160 9.27 2.83 1.88
C GLY A 160 9.54 1.76 0.84
N TYR A 161 8.54 0.98 0.43
CA TYR A 161 8.67 0.01 -0.65
C TYR A 161 8.24 0.60 -1.97
N SER A 162 8.99 0.30 -3.03
CA SER A 162 8.71 0.85 -4.35
C SER A 162 7.54 0.15 -5.04
N ASN A 163 6.74 0.93 -5.77
CA ASN A 163 5.68 0.37 -6.61
C ASN A 163 6.25 -0.64 -7.62
N PRO A 164 5.50 -1.66 -8.01
CA PRO A 164 5.90 -2.56 -9.08
C PRO A 164 5.98 -1.82 -10.43
N ASP A 165 6.96 -2.19 -11.25
CA ASP A 165 7.13 -1.72 -12.61
C ASP A 165 7.33 -2.89 -13.60
N GLY A 166 7.70 -2.62 -14.85
CA GLY A 166 7.88 -3.68 -15.86
C GLY A 166 9.05 -4.64 -15.60
N VAL A 167 9.94 -4.32 -14.68
CA VAL A 167 11.15 -5.08 -14.34
C VAL A 167 11.13 -5.52 -12.88
N TRP A 168 10.72 -4.63 -11.98
CA TRP A 168 10.60 -4.86 -10.56
C TRP A 168 9.15 -5.20 -10.21
N THR A 169 8.93 -6.42 -9.75
CA THR A 169 7.59 -6.95 -9.50
C THR A 169 7.45 -7.37 -8.03
N THR A 170 6.24 -7.65 -7.59
CA THR A 170 5.98 -8.19 -6.24
C THR A 170 6.79 -9.44 -5.94
N ALA A 171 7.04 -10.30 -6.94
CA ALA A 171 7.92 -11.47 -6.80
C ALA A 171 9.41 -11.11 -6.56
N ASN A 172 9.82 -9.88 -6.88
CA ASN A 172 11.16 -9.36 -6.60
C ASN A 172 11.22 -8.56 -5.30
N GLY A 173 10.09 -8.24 -4.69
CA GLY A 173 9.98 -7.48 -3.45
C GLY A 173 9.35 -6.09 -3.59
N ALA A 174 8.78 -5.76 -4.77
CA ALA A 174 7.99 -4.55 -4.93
C ALA A 174 6.74 -4.58 -4.05
N ASP A 175 6.25 -3.42 -3.68
CA ASP A 175 5.02 -3.27 -2.92
C ASP A 175 3.83 -3.94 -3.64
N ALA A 176 3.17 -4.86 -2.94
CA ALA A 176 2.01 -5.57 -3.45
C ALA A 176 0.71 -4.76 -3.29
N LEU A 177 0.68 -3.84 -2.31
CA LEU A 177 -0.51 -3.06 -1.96
C LEU A 177 -0.22 -1.55 -1.97
N ILE A 178 0.10 -1.01 -3.13
CA ILE A 178 0.60 0.35 -3.41
C ILE A 178 -0.21 1.53 -2.85
N SER A 179 -1.30 1.29 -2.17
CA SER A 179 -2.17 2.29 -1.55
C SER A 179 -2.44 2.02 -0.07
N VAL A 180 -1.77 1.03 0.53
CA VAL A 180 -2.01 0.61 1.91
C VAL A 180 -0.71 0.63 2.72
N LYS A 181 -0.32 1.78 3.18
CA LYS A 181 0.93 2.09 3.89
C LYS A 181 1.43 1.08 4.94
N THR A 182 0.60 0.21 5.42
CA THR A 182 0.97 -0.78 6.43
C THR A 182 1.13 -2.19 5.87
N GLN A 183 0.97 -2.35 4.55
CA GLN A 183 0.99 -3.63 3.85
C GLN A 183 1.80 -3.52 2.56
N TRP A 184 2.83 -4.33 2.39
CA TRP A 184 3.68 -4.37 1.19
C TRP A 184 3.94 -5.79 0.66
N VAL A 185 3.50 -6.81 1.38
CA VAL A 185 3.57 -8.21 0.96
C VAL A 185 2.15 -8.77 0.84
N ASP A 186 1.90 -9.51 -0.22
CA ASP A 186 0.68 -10.29 -0.47
C ASP A 186 1.15 -11.55 -1.22
N GLN A 187 1.31 -12.65 -0.49
CA GLN A 187 1.98 -13.85 -1.01
C GLN A 187 1.08 -14.66 -1.93
N ASP A 188 -0.21 -14.70 -1.67
CA ASP A 188 -1.18 -15.49 -2.45
C ASP A 188 -1.94 -14.65 -3.49
N GLY A 189 -1.84 -13.31 -3.41
CA GLY A 189 -2.34 -12.40 -4.43
C GLY A 189 -3.83 -12.10 -4.34
N ASP A 190 -4.44 -12.19 -3.16
CA ASP A 190 -5.87 -11.97 -2.98
C ASP A 190 -6.25 -10.51 -2.67
N GLY A 191 -5.26 -9.67 -2.41
CA GLY A 191 -5.44 -8.25 -2.12
C GLY A 191 -5.48 -7.91 -0.63
N TYR A 192 -5.28 -8.89 0.25
CA TYR A 192 -5.02 -8.68 1.67
C TYR A 192 -3.53 -8.86 1.96
N GLY A 193 -2.97 -8.02 2.80
CA GLY A 193 -1.52 -8.02 3.03
C GLY A 193 -1.10 -8.89 4.21
N ASP A 194 0.07 -9.50 4.06
CA ASP A 194 0.64 -10.46 5.03
C ASP A 194 1.22 -9.83 6.29
N ASN A 195 1.35 -8.50 6.34
CA ASN A 195 1.90 -7.86 7.53
C ASN A 195 0.93 -7.99 8.70
N PRO A 196 1.40 -8.49 9.84
CA PRO A 196 0.53 -8.75 10.99
C PRO A 196 0.02 -7.46 11.64
N ALA A 197 -1.01 -7.58 12.46
CA ALA A 197 -1.50 -6.46 13.26
C ALA A 197 -0.34 -5.74 14.01
N PRO A 198 -0.30 -4.40 14.05
CA PRO A 198 -1.41 -3.47 13.80
C PRO A 198 -1.58 -2.99 12.33
N ALA A 199 -1.12 -3.73 11.33
CA ALA A 199 -1.34 -3.40 9.93
C ALA A 199 -2.86 -3.37 9.60
N PHE A 200 -3.21 -2.64 8.54
CA PHE A 200 -4.60 -2.53 8.10
C PHE A 200 -5.07 -3.86 7.50
N GLN A 201 -6.16 -4.42 8.01
CA GLN A 201 -6.79 -5.66 7.52
C GLN A 201 -5.76 -6.75 7.19
N PRO A 202 -4.98 -7.21 8.17
CA PRO A 202 -3.96 -8.21 7.92
C PRO A 202 -4.60 -9.52 7.45
N ASP A 203 -3.99 -10.13 6.44
CA ASP A 203 -4.42 -11.43 5.96
C ASP A 203 -4.34 -12.50 7.04
N GLY A 204 -5.42 -13.22 7.24
CA GLY A 204 -5.53 -14.34 8.15
C GLY A 204 -5.05 -15.65 7.55
N CYS A 205 -4.88 -15.71 6.21
CA CYS A 205 -4.58 -16.92 5.44
C CYS A 205 -3.48 -16.73 4.39
N THR A 206 -2.38 -16.11 4.72
CA THR A 206 -1.27 -15.57 3.91
C THR A 206 -0.71 -16.45 2.77
N ILE A 207 -1.18 -17.69 2.62
CA ILE A 207 -0.75 -18.62 1.56
C ILE A 207 -1.93 -19.26 0.82
N THR A 208 -3.15 -18.85 1.12
CA THR A 208 -4.37 -19.43 0.55
C THR A 208 -5.38 -18.34 0.31
N ALA A 209 -5.39 -17.82 -0.91
CA ALA A 209 -6.23 -16.71 -1.33
C ALA A 209 -7.71 -16.92 -0.98
N GLY A 210 -8.33 -15.87 -0.45
CA GLY A 210 -9.72 -15.88 -0.06
C GLY A 210 -10.41 -14.52 -0.15
N THR A 211 -11.66 -14.49 0.28
CA THR A 211 -12.53 -13.32 0.12
C THR A 211 -13.22 -12.88 1.40
N SER A 212 -12.96 -13.55 2.52
CA SER A 212 -13.59 -13.19 3.79
C SER A 212 -13.21 -11.79 4.28
N THR A 213 -14.18 -11.13 4.91
CA THR A 213 -14.07 -9.71 5.26
C THR A 213 -14.53 -9.40 6.69
N THR A 214 -15.04 -10.37 7.42
CA THR A 214 -15.72 -10.17 8.71
C THR A 214 -14.90 -10.68 9.89
N ASP A 215 -14.47 -11.93 9.84
CA ASP A 215 -13.76 -12.60 10.95
C ASP A 215 -12.24 -12.64 10.73
N ARG A 216 -11.78 -13.18 9.62
CA ARG A 216 -10.39 -13.19 9.15
C ARG A 216 -10.34 -12.67 7.72
N PHE A 217 -9.65 -11.59 7.50
CA PHE A 217 -9.49 -11.05 6.14
C PHE A 217 -8.69 -12.03 5.28
N GLY A 218 -9.03 -12.12 3.97
CA GLY A 218 -8.26 -12.88 3.00
C GLY A 218 -8.37 -14.41 3.12
N CYS A 219 -9.22 -14.95 3.97
CA CYS A 219 -9.38 -16.39 4.08
C CYS A 219 -10.47 -16.92 3.12
N PRO A 220 -10.44 -18.23 2.78
CA PRO A 220 -11.48 -18.85 1.98
C PRO A 220 -12.88 -18.59 2.56
N ASP A 221 -13.81 -18.23 1.68
CA ASP A 221 -15.20 -17.92 1.96
C ASP A 221 -16.00 -18.38 0.74
N ALA A 222 -16.57 -19.59 0.82
CA ALA A 222 -17.10 -20.27 -0.34
C ALA A 222 -18.44 -19.73 -0.84
N ASP A 223 -19.24 -19.13 0.04
CA ASP A 223 -20.54 -18.56 -0.32
C ASP A 223 -20.52 -17.02 -0.39
N SER A 224 -19.41 -16.39 0.03
CA SER A 224 -19.18 -14.95 -0.06
C SER A 224 -20.09 -14.11 0.85
N ASP A 225 -20.35 -14.56 2.05
CA ASP A 225 -21.07 -13.81 3.06
C ASP A 225 -20.18 -12.96 3.98
N GLY A 226 -18.87 -13.15 3.85
CA GLY A 226 -17.84 -12.40 4.58
C GLY A 226 -17.22 -13.17 5.74
N TYR A 227 -17.82 -14.27 6.20
CA TYR A 227 -17.21 -15.16 7.18
C TYR A 227 -16.29 -16.17 6.51
N SER A 228 -15.17 -16.49 7.16
CA SER A 228 -14.24 -17.46 6.61
C SER A 228 -14.68 -18.90 6.88
N ASP A 229 -14.49 -19.78 5.88
CA ASP A 229 -14.70 -21.21 6.02
C ASP A 229 -13.91 -21.79 7.19
N PRO A 230 -14.42 -22.79 7.91
CA PRO A 230 -13.67 -23.48 8.93
C PRO A 230 -12.46 -24.24 8.35
N ASP A 231 -11.33 -24.17 9.04
CA ASP A 231 -10.10 -24.86 8.70
C ASP A 231 -9.50 -25.63 9.90
N GLY A 232 -8.27 -26.17 9.74
CA GLY A 232 -7.61 -26.93 10.81
C GLY A 232 -7.23 -26.13 12.04
N GLY A 233 -7.19 -24.80 11.95
CA GLY A 233 -6.82 -23.86 13.03
C GLY A 233 -7.95 -22.93 13.44
N TRP A 234 -8.90 -22.72 12.56
CA TRP A 234 -10.06 -21.85 12.75
C TRP A 234 -11.35 -22.65 12.59
N THR A 235 -12.07 -22.82 13.68
CA THR A 235 -13.24 -23.71 13.76
C THR A 235 -14.51 -22.89 14.04
N ILE A 236 -15.67 -23.49 13.83
CA ILE A 236 -16.96 -22.90 14.22
C ILE A 236 -16.94 -22.39 15.67
N ALA A 237 -16.34 -23.17 16.58
CA ALA A 237 -16.21 -22.75 17.98
C ALA A 237 -15.27 -21.56 18.20
N SER A 238 -14.42 -21.24 17.22
CA SER A 238 -13.53 -20.07 17.24
C SER A 238 -14.16 -18.88 16.53
N GLY A 239 -15.28 -19.05 15.83
CA GLY A 239 -15.97 -17.98 15.11
C GLY A 239 -16.02 -18.14 13.59
N ALA A 240 -15.53 -19.27 13.04
CA ALA A 240 -15.64 -19.58 11.62
C ALA A 240 -17.10 -19.68 11.18
N ASP A 241 -17.31 -19.54 9.87
CA ASP A 241 -18.62 -19.76 9.26
C ASP A 241 -19.19 -21.13 9.62
N SER A 242 -20.43 -21.12 10.08
CA SER A 242 -21.17 -22.32 10.46
C SER A 242 -21.98 -22.90 9.30
N CYS A 243 -22.14 -22.14 8.22
CA CYS A 243 -22.92 -22.49 7.04
C CYS A 243 -22.13 -22.26 5.73
N PRO A 244 -20.92 -22.78 5.55
CA PRO A 244 -19.92 -22.35 4.55
C PRO A 244 -20.29 -22.57 3.08
N THR A 245 -21.53 -22.83 2.76
CA THR A 245 -22.06 -23.01 1.39
C THR A 245 -23.39 -22.30 1.18
N VAL A 246 -23.86 -21.55 2.15
CA VAL A 246 -25.16 -20.86 2.10
C VAL A 246 -25.05 -19.51 2.79
N VAL A 247 -25.01 -18.46 2.00
CA VAL A 247 -24.94 -17.06 2.44
C VAL A 247 -25.87 -16.80 3.62
N GLY A 248 -25.32 -16.24 4.69
CA GLY A 248 -26.10 -15.84 5.87
C GLY A 248 -25.56 -14.60 6.56
N ILE A 249 -26.30 -14.12 7.55
CA ILE A 249 -25.99 -12.88 8.26
C ILE A 249 -26.05 -13.04 9.77
N SER A 250 -26.35 -14.22 10.28
CA SER A 250 -26.41 -14.46 11.73
C SER A 250 -25.06 -14.29 12.42
N ILE A 251 -25.08 -13.78 13.65
CA ILE A 251 -23.90 -13.37 14.40
C ILE A 251 -23.93 -13.78 15.89
N VAL A 252 -25.04 -14.33 16.36
CA VAL A 252 -25.25 -14.56 17.80
C VAL A 252 -25.00 -16.03 18.15
N ASP A 253 -25.52 -16.95 17.36
CA ASP A 253 -25.46 -18.38 17.63
C ASP A 253 -24.57 -19.15 16.62
N ARG A 254 -24.76 -18.95 15.34
CA ARG A 254 -24.04 -19.58 14.24
C ARG A 254 -23.66 -18.52 13.20
N ASN A 255 -22.42 -18.06 13.24
CA ASN A 255 -21.93 -17.05 12.29
C ASN A 255 -22.14 -17.52 10.84
N GLY A 256 -22.53 -16.61 9.96
CA GLY A 256 -22.67 -16.85 8.53
C GLY A 256 -23.86 -17.73 8.14
N CYS A 257 -24.79 -18.03 9.03
CA CYS A 257 -25.98 -18.81 8.68
C CYS A 257 -27.15 -17.89 8.29
N PRO A 258 -28.16 -18.43 7.54
CA PRO A 258 -29.38 -17.70 7.25
C PRO A 258 -30.06 -17.15 8.50
N ASP A 259 -30.58 -15.91 8.38
CA ASP A 259 -31.29 -15.15 9.40
C ASP A 259 -32.26 -14.24 8.67
N GLU A 260 -33.54 -14.62 8.58
CA GLU A 260 -34.53 -13.99 7.69
C GLU A 260 -34.91 -12.58 8.15
N ASP A 261 -35.00 -12.36 9.46
CA ASP A 261 -35.44 -11.08 10.02
C ASP A 261 -34.33 -10.19 10.58
N SER A 262 -33.08 -10.69 10.52
CA SER A 262 -31.86 -9.95 10.90
C SER A 262 -31.78 -9.59 12.38
N ASP A 263 -32.22 -10.48 13.25
CA ASP A 263 -32.08 -10.33 14.71
C ASP A 263 -30.73 -10.86 15.23
N GLY A 264 -30.00 -11.55 14.36
CA GLY A 264 -28.68 -12.12 14.63
C GLY A 264 -28.71 -13.61 15.03
N VAL A 265 -29.88 -14.18 15.27
CA VAL A 265 -30.05 -15.61 15.55
C VAL A 265 -30.37 -16.36 14.26
N SER A 266 -29.74 -17.52 14.06
CA SER A 266 -29.89 -18.25 12.80
C SER A 266 -31.22 -18.99 12.69
N ASP A 267 -31.72 -19.03 11.47
CA ASP A 267 -32.91 -19.82 11.11
C ASP A 267 -32.73 -21.31 11.39
N PRO A 268 -33.81 -22.06 11.66
CA PRO A 268 -33.74 -23.50 11.79
C PRO A 268 -33.28 -24.21 10.51
N ASP A 269 -32.35 -25.14 10.64
CA ASP A 269 -31.96 -26.07 9.59
C ASP A 269 -32.15 -27.53 10.07
N PRO A 270 -33.39 -28.02 10.09
CA PRO A 270 -33.69 -29.38 10.56
C PRO A 270 -33.13 -30.49 9.66
N SER A 271 -32.72 -30.15 8.45
CA SER A 271 -32.10 -31.10 7.50
C SER A 271 -30.59 -31.23 7.69
N GLY A 272 -29.96 -30.25 8.33
CA GLY A 272 -28.51 -30.15 8.41
C GLY A 272 -27.84 -29.88 7.07
N THR A 273 -28.56 -29.24 6.13
CA THR A 273 -28.05 -28.92 4.79
C THR A 273 -26.94 -27.89 4.87
N ASN A 274 -27.03 -26.98 5.84
CA ASN A 274 -26.11 -25.88 6.07
C ASN A 274 -25.12 -26.19 7.22
N GLY A 275 -24.59 -27.41 7.27
CA GLY A 275 -23.57 -27.83 8.23
C GLY A 275 -24.03 -28.87 9.23
N SER A 276 -24.89 -28.55 10.19
CA SER A 276 -25.42 -29.50 11.18
C SER A 276 -26.90 -29.26 11.38
N VAL A 277 -27.62 -30.32 11.82
CA VAL A 277 -29.04 -30.17 12.21
C VAL A 277 -29.17 -29.10 13.26
N TRP A 278 -29.94 -28.07 12.99
CA TRP A 278 -30.17 -26.91 13.85
C TRP A 278 -31.67 -26.66 13.96
N THR A 279 -32.18 -26.67 15.14
CA THR A 279 -33.62 -26.55 15.41
C THR A 279 -33.86 -25.56 16.57
N VAL A 280 -35.08 -25.12 16.76
CA VAL A 280 -35.47 -24.27 17.90
C VAL A 280 -35.03 -24.93 19.23
N ALA A 281 -35.14 -26.23 19.35
CA ALA A 281 -34.67 -26.98 20.53
C ALA A 281 -33.15 -26.92 20.74
N ASN A 282 -32.38 -26.56 19.72
CA ASN A 282 -30.92 -26.37 19.78
C ASN A 282 -30.54 -24.88 19.92
N GLY A 283 -31.51 -23.97 19.82
CA GLY A 283 -31.30 -22.52 19.93
C GLY A 283 -31.49 -21.73 18.63
N ALA A 284 -32.03 -22.36 17.57
CA ALA A 284 -32.41 -21.65 16.37
C ALA A 284 -33.57 -20.69 16.64
N ASP A 285 -33.69 -19.67 15.79
CA ASP A 285 -34.79 -18.73 15.87
C ASP A 285 -36.17 -19.42 15.79
N ALA A 286 -37.03 -19.09 16.74
CA ALA A 286 -38.40 -19.57 16.80
C ALA A 286 -39.39 -18.66 16.03
N TYR A 287 -38.95 -17.43 15.64
CA TYR A 287 -39.79 -16.38 15.09
C TYR A 287 -39.18 -15.72 13.86
N LEU A 288 -39.07 -16.42 12.77
CA LEU A 288 -38.38 -16.05 11.52
C LEU A 288 -38.76 -14.70 10.89
N GLY A 289 -39.73 -14.01 11.38
CA GLY A 289 -40.21 -12.73 10.83
C GLY A 289 -40.48 -11.69 11.90
N ASP A 290 -39.98 -11.88 13.12
CA ASP A 290 -40.15 -10.90 14.20
C ASP A 290 -38.78 -10.69 14.92
N SER A 291 -37.97 -9.80 14.39
CA SER A 291 -36.62 -9.45 14.92
C SER A 291 -36.59 -8.99 16.39
N SER A 292 -37.69 -8.99 17.06
CA SER A 292 -37.78 -8.73 18.51
C SER A 292 -37.91 -10.01 19.37
N GLN A 293 -38.13 -11.15 18.73
CA GLN A 293 -38.37 -12.43 19.38
C GLN A 293 -37.54 -13.54 18.70
N TRP A 294 -36.88 -14.40 19.44
CA TRP A 294 -36.14 -15.57 18.91
C TRP A 294 -36.22 -16.82 19.79
N ILE A 295 -36.82 -16.74 20.97
CA ILE A 295 -36.99 -17.85 21.90
C ILE A 295 -38.46 -18.05 22.22
N ASP A 296 -38.90 -19.32 22.26
CA ASP A 296 -40.15 -19.79 22.76
C ASP A 296 -39.91 -21.05 23.57
N THR A 297 -39.80 -20.92 24.89
CA THR A 297 -39.39 -22.00 25.78
C THR A 297 -40.47 -23.06 25.99
N ASP A 298 -41.73 -22.67 26.02
CA ASP A 298 -42.86 -23.59 26.29
C ASP A 298 -43.69 -23.97 25.05
N GLY A 299 -43.42 -23.31 23.92
CA GLY A 299 -43.96 -23.70 22.60
C GLY A 299 -45.39 -23.20 22.37
N ASP A 300 -45.76 -22.09 22.96
CA ASP A 300 -47.14 -21.57 22.86
C ASP A 300 -47.34 -20.49 21.81
N THR A 301 -46.27 -20.12 21.09
CA THR A 301 -46.22 -19.11 20.04
C THR A 301 -46.13 -17.66 20.51
N TYR A 302 -45.91 -17.41 21.78
CA TYR A 302 -45.49 -16.13 22.31
C TYR A 302 -44.03 -16.16 22.67
N GLY A 303 -43.28 -15.10 22.28
CA GLY A 303 -41.84 -15.08 22.47
C GLY A 303 -41.41 -14.63 23.85
N ASP A 304 -40.32 -15.25 24.36
CA ASP A 304 -39.83 -15.04 25.72
C ASP A 304 -39.19 -13.67 25.93
N ASN A 305 -38.89 -12.91 24.86
CA ASN A 305 -38.23 -11.62 25.02
C ASN A 305 -39.17 -10.59 25.64
N PRO A 306 -38.73 -9.93 26.71
CA PRO A 306 -39.57 -8.95 27.40
C PRO A 306 -39.76 -7.67 26.57
N PRO A 307 -40.76 -6.82 26.88
CA PRO A 307 -40.88 -5.54 26.23
C PRO A 307 -39.55 -4.73 26.20
N PRO A 308 -39.20 -4.05 25.07
CA PRO A 308 -40.13 -3.60 24.01
C PRO A 308 -40.42 -4.60 22.88
N ALA A 309 -40.11 -5.89 23.05
CA ALA A 309 -40.46 -6.91 22.07
C ALA A 309 -41.98 -6.96 21.83
N THR A 310 -42.34 -7.32 20.60
CA THR A 310 -43.73 -7.45 20.19
C THR A 310 -44.35 -8.68 20.88
N THR A 311 -45.50 -8.54 21.51
CA THR A 311 -46.25 -9.65 22.15
C THR A 311 -45.38 -10.59 23.02
N GLY A 312 -44.51 -10.01 23.85
CA GLY A 312 -43.64 -10.81 24.75
C GLY A 312 -44.43 -11.65 25.71
N ASP A 313 -44.08 -12.92 25.84
CA ASP A 313 -44.71 -13.86 26.75
C ASP A 313 -44.52 -13.44 28.21
N SER A 314 -45.62 -13.40 28.96
CA SER A 314 -45.63 -13.10 30.36
C SER A 314 -45.49 -14.33 31.24
N CYS A 315 -45.56 -15.51 30.68
CA CYS A 315 -45.49 -16.82 31.32
C CYS A 315 -44.53 -17.80 30.64
N PRO A 316 -43.26 -17.44 30.35
CA PRO A 316 -42.35 -18.13 29.39
C PRO A 316 -41.97 -19.57 29.75
N ALA A 317 -42.55 -20.16 30.75
CA ALA A 317 -42.34 -21.57 31.15
C ALA A 317 -43.66 -22.32 31.27
N THR A 318 -44.77 -21.74 30.91
CA THR A 318 -46.11 -22.32 31.07
C THR A 318 -46.98 -21.92 29.94
N SER A 319 -47.06 -22.79 28.93
CA SER A 319 -47.84 -22.61 27.73
C SER A 319 -49.26 -22.13 27.99
N GLY A 320 -49.70 -21.07 27.29
CA GLY A 320 -51.02 -20.49 27.47
C GLY A 320 -51.57 -19.82 26.20
N THR A 321 -52.77 -19.31 26.31
CA THR A 321 -53.50 -18.75 25.15
C THR A 321 -54.04 -17.35 25.39
N SER A 322 -53.76 -16.74 26.55
CA SER A 322 -54.23 -15.40 26.87
C SER A 322 -53.67 -14.32 25.96
N THR A 323 -54.50 -13.32 25.61
CA THR A 323 -54.16 -12.30 24.58
C THR A 323 -54.56 -10.88 24.98
N LEU A 324 -55.22 -10.66 26.11
CA LEU A 324 -55.77 -9.36 26.46
C LEU A 324 -55.05 -8.68 27.64
N ASP A 325 -54.56 -9.43 28.59
CA ASP A 325 -53.86 -8.89 29.77
C ASP A 325 -52.35 -9.29 29.81
N ARG A 326 -52.07 -10.57 29.85
CA ARG A 326 -50.74 -11.15 29.82
C ARG A 326 -50.68 -12.15 28.66
N TYR A 327 -49.90 -11.86 27.64
CA TYR A 327 -49.73 -12.80 26.53
C TYR A 327 -49.11 -14.11 26.98
N GLY A 328 -49.51 -15.25 26.42
CA GLY A 328 -48.93 -16.55 26.62
C GLY A 328 -49.23 -17.19 28.00
N CYS A 329 -50.06 -16.63 28.84
CA CYS A 329 -50.44 -17.26 30.08
C CYS A 329 -51.65 -18.16 29.95
N THR A 330 -51.84 -19.07 30.95
CA THR A 330 -53.00 -19.96 30.98
C THR A 330 -54.31 -19.16 30.89
N ASP A 331 -55.23 -19.62 30.05
CA ASP A 331 -56.56 -19.07 29.81
C ASP A 331 -57.48 -20.28 29.61
N THR A 332 -58.16 -20.73 30.67
CA THR A 332 -58.88 -21.96 30.70
C THR A 332 -60.21 -21.93 29.93
N ASP A 333 -60.88 -20.81 29.91
CA ASP A 333 -62.15 -20.70 29.21
C ASP A 333 -62.04 -20.02 27.85
N SER A 334 -60.82 -19.59 27.45
CA SER A 334 -60.48 -19.03 26.13
C SER A 334 -61.20 -17.68 25.84
N ASP A 335 -61.38 -16.84 26.84
CA ASP A 335 -61.94 -15.50 26.68
C ASP A 335 -60.89 -14.42 26.42
N GLY A 336 -59.59 -14.80 26.48
CA GLY A 336 -58.43 -13.95 26.23
C GLY A 336 -57.77 -13.38 27.48
N TRP A 337 -58.39 -13.51 28.64
CA TRP A 337 -57.84 -13.10 29.91
C TRP A 337 -57.07 -14.23 30.59
N SER A 338 -56.01 -13.93 31.25
CA SER A 338 -55.21 -14.98 31.93
C SER A 338 -55.84 -15.41 33.25
N ASP A 339 -55.79 -16.72 33.52
CA ASP A 339 -56.17 -17.31 34.82
C ASP A 339 -55.31 -16.70 35.96
N PRO A 340 -55.89 -16.63 37.16
CA PRO A 340 -55.10 -16.22 38.31
C PRO A 340 -54.01 -17.23 38.64
N ASP A 341 -52.83 -16.71 38.99
CA ASP A 341 -51.68 -17.50 39.47
C ASP A 341 -51.17 -16.97 40.82
N GLY A 342 -50.02 -17.47 41.32
CA GLY A 342 -49.46 -17.07 42.60
C GLY A 342 -49.01 -15.61 42.65
N SER A 343 -48.77 -14.98 41.52
CA SER A 343 -48.29 -13.60 41.35
C SER A 343 -49.34 -12.65 40.74
N TRP A 344 -50.23 -13.19 39.94
CA TRP A 344 -51.30 -12.46 39.21
C TRP A 344 -52.67 -12.91 39.70
N THR A 345 -53.38 -12.02 40.32
CA THR A 345 -54.64 -12.32 41.02
C THR A 345 -55.79 -11.51 40.41
N ILE A 346 -57.02 -11.86 40.74
CA ILE A 346 -58.21 -11.10 40.34
C ILE A 346 -58.10 -9.63 40.70
N ALA A 347 -57.47 -9.33 41.86
CA ALA A 347 -57.23 -7.94 42.29
C ALA A 347 -56.24 -7.19 41.41
N ASN A 348 -55.37 -7.87 40.63
CA ASN A 348 -54.44 -7.33 39.67
C ASN A 348 -54.99 -7.33 38.26
N GLY A 349 -56.12 -7.98 37.99
CA GLY A 349 -56.73 -8.03 36.67
C GLY A 349 -56.83 -9.42 36.06
N ALA A 350 -56.47 -10.50 36.78
CA ALA A 350 -56.67 -11.87 36.33
C ALA A 350 -58.16 -12.16 36.12
N ASP A 351 -58.48 -13.12 35.24
CA ASP A 351 -59.82 -13.61 35.00
C ASP A 351 -60.48 -14.05 36.31
N ALA A 352 -61.75 -13.80 36.42
CA ALA A 352 -62.52 -14.10 37.61
C ALA A 352 -63.43 -15.32 37.49
N PHE A 353 -63.43 -15.98 36.29
CA PHE A 353 -64.41 -17.05 35.98
C PHE A 353 -63.73 -18.31 35.44
#